data_5eba1e753271bac41b17fd1ee79381dc
#
_entry.id   5eba1e753271bac41b17fd1ee79381dc
#
_cell.length_a   1.000
_cell.length_b   1.000
_cell.length_c   1.000
_cell.angle_alpha   90.00
_cell.angle_beta   90.00
_cell.angle_gamma   90.00
#
_symmetry.space_group_name_H-M   'P 1'
#
loop_
_entity.id
_entity.type
_entity.pdbx_description
1 polymer ?
#
loop_
_entity_poly.entity_id
_entity_poly.type
_entity_poly.pdbx_seq_one_letter_code
_entity_poly.pdbx_strand_id
1 'polypeptide(L)'
;MAEAIARSVVDDSQVFVASAGVMASSGAHPSPEAIRTLEAMGIEHDGRSTPLSPDMIRKADLVLCMTRGHQQAARALVRDDEALCERIQLLDPDGDIPDPIGQGQAVYDSVAARMKQLIPDRLERFMNSAG
;
A
#
# COMPACT_ATOMS: atom_id res chain seq x y z
N MET A 1 -2.60 2.14 6.52
CA MET A 1 -2.66 0.78 7.10
C MET A 1 -1.81 -0.23 6.35
N ALA A 2 -1.85 -0.26 5.03
CA ALA A 2 -1.11 -1.26 4.25
C ALA A 2 0.40 -1.23 4.51
N GLU A 3 1.01 -0.05 4.56
CA GLU A 3 2.43 0.09 4.86
C GLU A 3 2.79 -0.52 6.22
N ALA A 4 2.02 -0.22 7.26
CA ALA A 4 2.26 -0.74 8.60
C ALA A 4 2.11 -2.26 8.65
N ILE A 5 1.08 -2.80 7.98
CA ILE A 5 0.88 -4.25 7.90
C ILE A 5 2.04 -4.91 7.15
N ALA A 6 2.47 -4.33 6.03
CA ALA A 6 3.59 -4.86 5.25
C ALA A 6 4.88 -4.87 6.08
N ARG A 7 5.17 -3.78 6.79
CA ARG A 7 6.36 -3.72 7.65
C ARG A 7 6.34 -4.76 8.77
N SER A 8 5.16 -5.13 9.26
CA SER A 8 5.04 -6.12 10.33
C SER A 8 5.34 -7.55 9.88
N VAL A 9 5.31 -7.82 8.57
CA VAL A 9 5.49 -9.19 8.03
C VAL A 9 6.77 -9.37 7.23
N VAL A 10 7.57 -8.31 7.04
CA VAL A 10 8.83 -8.39 6.29
C VAL A 10 10.05 -8.29 7.20
N ASP A 11 11.18 -8.75 6.68
CA ASP A 11 12.48 -8.51 7.29
C ASP A 11 13.00 -7.16 6.77
N ASP A 12 13.14 -6.18 7.65
CA ASP A 12 13.58 -4.81 7.31
C ASP A 12 14.96 -4.78 6.64
N SER A 13 15.78 -5.80 6.86
CA SER A 13 17.10 -5.88 6.22
C SER A 13 17.03 -6.25 4.74
N GLN A 14 15.90 -6.81 4.29
CA GLN A 14 15.72 -7.30 2.93
C GLN A 14 14.69 -6.50 2.13
N VAL A 15 13.68 -5.93 2.80
CA VAL A 15 12.58 -5.23 2.14
C VAL A 15 12.34 -3.89 2.80
N PHE A 16 12.41 -2.83 2.01
CA PHE A 16 12.04 -1.49 2.43
C PHE A 16 10.61 -1.20 1.97
N VAL A 17 9.74 -0.80 2.91
CA VAL A 17 8.33 -0.54 2.64
C VAL A 17 8.03 0.94 2.82
N ALA A 18 7.35 1.53 1.86
CA ALA A 18 6.85 2.90 1.93
C ALA A 18 5.44 2.97 1.36
N SER A 19 4.72 4.02 1.68
CA SER A 19 3.40 4.29 1.12
C SER A 19 3.30 5.70 0.58
N ALA A 20 2.37 5.89 -0.37
CA ALA A 20 2.10 7.20 -0.94
C ALA A 20 0.66 7.25 -1.44
N GLY A 21 0.12 8.45 -1.60
CA GLY A 21 -1.24 8.65 -2.10
C GLY A 21 -1.27 9.51 -3.35
N VAL A 22 -2.12 9.15 -4.30
CA VAL A 22 -2.27 9.90 -5.57
C VAL A 22 -2.89 11.28 -5.35
N MET A 23 -3.65 11.46 -4.26
CA MET A 23 -4.30 12.72 -3.88
C MET A 23 -3.87 13.17 -2.48
N ALA A 24 -2.80 12.61 -1.94
CA ALA A 24 -2.39 12.91 -0.56
C ALA A 24 -1.74 14.28 -0.45
N SER A 25 -1.99 14.96 0.67
CA SER A 25 -1.19 16.08 1.12
C SER A 25 -0.03 15.58 1.98
N SER A 26 1.10 16.28 1.93
CA SER A 26 2.29 15.88 2.68
C SER A 26 2.08 16.00 4.19
N GLY A 27 2.46 14.97 4.95
CA GLY A 27 2.53 15.01 6.40
C GLY A 27 1.22 14.78 7.14
N ALA A 28 0.12 14.43 6.46
CA ALA A 28 -1.14 14.15 7.15
C ALA A 28 -1.05 12.89 8.01
N HIS A 29 -1.68 12.93 9.19
CA HIS A 29 -1.72 11.80 10.10
C HIS A 29 -2.76 10.77 9.66
N PRO A 30 -2.58 9.50 10.01
CA PRO A 30 -3.62 8.49 9.80
C PRO A 30 -4.87 8.80 10.63
N SER A 31 -6.02 8.30 10.18
CA SER A 31 -7.27 8.49 10.89
C SER A 31 -7.26 7.75 12.24
N PRO A 32 -8.03 8.23 13.25
CA PRO A 32 -8.13 7.52 14.53
C PRO A 32 -8.59 6.07 14.38
N GLU A 33 -9.49 5.79 13.43
CA GLU A 33 -9.99 4.45 13.16
C GLU A 33 -8.89 3.53 12.65
N ALA A 34 -8.02 4.03 11.76
CA ALA A 34 -6.87 3.26 11.26
C ALA A 34 -5.90 2.93 12.39
N ILE A 35 -5.63 3.90 13.27
CA ILE A 35 -4.75 3.70 14.43
C ILE A 35 -5.32 2.63 15.35
N ARG A 36 -6.62 2.69 15.68
CA ARG A 36 -7.27 1.69 16.53
C ARG A 36 -7.22 0.29 15.92
N THR A 37 -7.44 0.18 14.61
CA THR A 37 -7.37 -1.09 13.91
C THR A 37 -5.97 -1.69 14.01
N LEU A 38 -4.93 -0.90 13.77
CA LEU A 38 -3.55 -1.38 13.83
C LEU A 38 -3.14 -1.73 15.27
N GLU A 39 -3.55 -0.93 16.25
CA GLU A 39 -3.29 -1.23 17.66
C GLU A 39 -3.92 -2.56 18.09
N ALA A 40 -5.14 -2.83 17.62
CA ALA A 40 -5.81 -4.10 17.91
C ALA A 40 -5.09 -5.29 17.28
N MET A 41 -4.32 -5.08 16.21
CA MET A 41 -3.49 -6.09 15.57
C MET A 41 -2.08 -6.18 16.17
N GLY A 42 -1.77 -5.34 17.16
CA GLY A 42 -0.44 -5.26 17.74
C GLY A 42 0.60 -4.57 16.88
N ILE A 43 0.17 -3.72 15.97
CA ILE A 43 1.02 -3.03 15.01
C ILE A 43 1.12 -1.56 15.37
N GLU A 44 2.34 -1.06 15.57
CA GLU A 44 2.59 0.37 15.73
C GLU A 44 2.55 1.08 14.39
N HIS A 45 2.02 2.31 14.40
CA HIS A 45 1.96 3.10 13.18
C HIS A 45 2.15 4.58 13.50
N ASP A 46 3.23 5.15 12.97
CA ASP A 46 3.56 6.56 13.08
C ASP A 46 3.73 7.23 11.72
N GLY A 47 3.29 6.55 10.65
CA GLY A 47 3.44 7.03 9.28
C GLY A 47 2.61 8.27 9.00
N ARG A 48 3.05 9.05 8.02
CA ARG A 48 2.36 10.23 7.53
C ARG A 48 2.15 10.12 6.03
N SER A 49 1.12 10.80 5.53
CA SER A 49 0.85 10.75 4.10
C SER A 49 1.97 11.43 3.31
N THR A 50 2.31 10.83 2.17
CA THR A 50 3.29 11.35 1.23
C THR A 50 2.66 11.33 -0.16
N PRO A 51 2.72 12.45 -0.91
CA PRO A 51 2.23 12.43 -2.30
C PRO A 51 3.06 11.49 -3.15
N LEU A 52 2.39 10.74 -4.01
CA LEU A 52 3.07 9.87 -4.97
C LEU A 52 3.79 10.71 -6.02
N SER A 53 5.03 10.37 -6.32
CA SER A 53 5.84 11.03 -7.34
C SER A 53 6.42 10.00 -8.31
N PRO A 54 6.79 10.44 -9.54
CA PRO A 54 7.48 9.55 -10.48
C PRO A 54 8.77 8.95 -9.93
N ASP A 55 9.52 9.71 -9.14
CA ASP A 55 10.77 9.23 -8.54
C ASP A 55 10.55 8.08 -7.56
N MET A 56 9.48 8.12 -6.78
CA MET A 56 9.13 7.02 -5.88
C MET A 56 8.87 5.74 -6.66
N ILE A 57 8.18 5.85 -7.80
CA ILE A 57 7.90 4.69 -8.66
C ILE A 57 9.19 4.16 -9.28
N ARG A 58 10.08 5.03 -9.74
CA ARG A 58 11.36 4.61 -10.32
C ARG A 58 12.25 3.87 -9.33
N LYS A 59 12.20 4.24 -8.07
CA LYS A 59 12.99 3.61 -7.00
C LYS A 59 12.37 2.33 -6.47
N ALA A 60 11.09 2.11 -6.71
CA ALA A 60 10.38 0.92 -6.22
C ALA A 60 10.58 -0.26 -7.17
N ASP A 61 10.73 -1.44 -6.60
CA ASP A 61 10.75 -2.68 -7.37
C ASP A 61 9.32 -3.19 -7.63
N LEU A 62 8.40 -2.84 -6.74
CA LEU A 62 7.00 -3.22 -6.84
C LEU A 62 6.14 -2.11 -6.22
N VAL A 63 5.10 -1.70 -6.93
CA VAL A 63 4.09 -0.75 -6.44
C VAL A 63 2.74 -1.46 -6.41
N LEU A 64 2.13 -1.54 -5.22
CA LEU A 64 0.82 -2.17 -5.03
C LEU A 64 -0.22 -1.08 -4.78
N CYS A 65 -1.26 -1.08 -5.61
CA CYS A 65 -2.34 -0.10 -5.55
C CYS A 65 -3.61 -0.72 -4.98
N MET A 66 -4.38 0.07 -4.25
CA MET A 66 -5.63 -0.38 -3.66
C MET A 66 -6.74 -0.51 -4.69
N THR A 67 -6.78 0.39 -5.67
CA THR A 67 -7.84 0.44 -6.68
C THR A 67 -7.26 0.57 -8.08
N ARG A 68 -8.08 0.24 -9.09
CA ARG A 68 -7.74 0.45 -10.50
C ARG A 68 -7.53 1.94 -10.80
N GLY A 69 -8.29 2.82 -10.15
CA GLY A 69 -8.11 4.26 -10.29
C GLY A 69 -6.74 4.71 -9.83
N HIS A 70 -6.27 4.20 -8.69
CA HIS A 70 -4.92 4.47 -8.20
C HIS A 70 -3.85 3.92 -9.13
N GLN A 71 -4.06 2.71 -9.66
CA GLN A 71 -3.15 2.10 -10.62
C GLN A 71 -3.02 2.93 -11.89
N GLN A 72 -4.13 3.39 -12.44
CA GLN A 72 -4.13 4.23 -13.63
C GLN A 72 -3.43 5.57 -13.38
N ALA A 73 -3.70 6.20 -12.23
CA ALA A 73 -3.05 7.46 -11.86
C ALA A 73 -1.54 7.28 -11.69
N ALA A 74 -1.09 6.21 -11.05
CA ALA A 74 0.33 5.92 -10.88
C ALA A 74 1.01 5.64 -12.22
N ARG A 75 0.39 4.86 -13.10
CA ARG A 75 0.91 4.57 -14.43
C ARG A 75 1.01 5.82 -15.30
N ALA A 76 0.09 6.75 -15.15
CA ALA A 76 0.12 8.02 -15.88
C ALA A 76 1.36 8.85 -15.55
N LEU A 77 1.89 8.74 -14.33
CA LEU A 77 3.11 9.46 -13.93
C LEU A 77 4.38 8.95 -14.63
N VAL A 78 4.37 7.71 -15.09
CA VAL A 78 5.53 7.05 -15.73
C VAL A 78 5.13 6.39 -17.04
N ARG A 79 4.14 6.94 -17.73
CA ARG A 79 3.56 6.35 -18.95
C ARG A 79 4.55 6.12 -20.08
N ASP A 80 5.66 6.84 -20.09
CA ASP A 80 6.70 6.70 -21.11
C ASP A 80 7.64 5.50 -20.87
N ASP A 81 7.46 4.80 -19.74
CA ASP A 81 8.29 3.66 -19.38
C ASP A 81 7.41 2.44 -19.11
N GLU A 82 7.33 1.54 -20.09
CA GLU A 82 6.50 0.31 -19.98
C GLU A 82 6.97 -0.61 -18.85
N ALA A 83 8.27 -0.71 -18.63
CA ALA A 83 8.81 -1.55 -17.58
C ALA A 83 8.39 -1.05 -16.19
N LEU A 84 8.35 0.25 -15.99
CA LEU A 84 7.84 0.83 -14.74
C LEU A 84 6.34 0.61 -14.58
N CYS A 85 5.57 0.75 -15.66
CA CYS A 85 4.13 0.50 -15.62
C CYS A 85 3.81 -0.93 -15.22
N GLU A 86 4.60 -1.90 -15.65
CA GLU A 86 4.41 -3.30 -15.29
C GLU A 86 4.64 -3.58 -13.79
N ARG A 87 5.46 -2.76 -13.12
CA ARG A 87 5.68 -2.86 -11.67
C ARG A 87 4.52 -2.34 -10.85
N ILE A 88 3.58 -1.63 -11.47
CA ILE A 88 2.44 -1.01 -10.80
C ILE A 88 1.25 -1.97 -10.92
N GLN A 89 0.95 -2.67 -9.84
CA GLN A 89 -0.03 -3.75 -9.80
C GLN A 89 -1.09 -3.48 -8.74
N LEU A 90 -2.20 -4.23 -8.81
CA LEU A 90 -3.21 -4.19 -7.75
C LEU A 90 -2.77 -5.07 -6.59
N LEU A 91 -3.04 -4.61 -5.36
CA LEU A 91 -2.81 -5.44 -4.18
C LEU A 91 -3.70 -6.68 -4.23
N ASP A 92 -4.99 -6.50 -4.54
CA ASP A 92 -5.92 -7.60 -4.80
C ASP A 92 -6.16 -7.71 -6.30
N PRO A 93 -5.63 -8.75 -6.96
CA PRO A 93 -5.83 -8.91 -8.41
C PRO A 93 -7.29 -9.15 -8.80
N ASP A 94 -8.14 -9.54 -7.87
CA ASP A 94 -9.55 -9.83 -8.13
C ASP A 94 -10.48 -8.63 -7.99
N GLY A 95 -9.98 -7.50 -7.43
CA GLY A 95 -10.82 -6.32 -7.31
C GLY A 95 -10.21 -5.20 -6.48
N ASP A 96 -10.94 -4.10 -6.43
CA ASP A 96 -10.54 -2.93 -5.68
C ASP A 96 -10.70 -3.13 -4.17
N ILE A 97 -9.77 -2.57 -3.39
CA ILE A 97 -9.91 -2.47 -1.94
C ILE A 97 -10.37 -1.04 -1.65
N PRO A 98 -11.61 -0.85 -1.19
CA PRO A 98 -12.16 0.49 -0.99
C PRO A 98 -11.47 1.22 0.16
N ASP A 99 -11.42 2.55 0.06
CA ASP A 99 -10.92 3.40 1.12
C ASP A 99 -11.97 3.43 2.25
N PRO A 100 -11.61 3.05 3.49
CA PRO A 100 -12.56 3.02 4.59
C PRO A 100 -12.85 4.39 5.22
N ILE A 101 -12.23 5.46 4.76
CA ILE A 101 -12.42 6.80 5.33
C ILE A 101 -13.90 7.15 5.40
N GLY A 102 -14.35 7.57 6.61
CA GLY A 102 -15.73 7.98 6.85
C GLY A 102 -16.73 6.86 7.01
N GLN A 103 -16.29 5.59 7.00
CA GLN A 103 -17.20 4.45 7.00
C GLN A 103 -17.30 3.69 8.33
N GLY A 104 -16.56 4.15 9.34
CA GLY A 104 -16.63 3.57 10.69
C GLY A 104 -15.63 2.48 10.96
N GLN A 105 -15.51 2.12 12.23
CA GLN A 105 -14.47 1.21 12.71
C GLN A 105 -14.58 -0.20 12.10
N ALA A 106 -15.79 -0.72 11.95
CA ALA A 106 -15.99 -2.08 11.42
C ALA A 106 -15.46 -2.22 9.98
N VAL A 107 -15.60 -1.17 9.15
CA VAL A 107 -15.09 -1.18 7.78
C VAL A 107 -13.56 -1.12 7.77
N TYR A 108 -12.95 -0.32 8.64
CA TYR A 108 -11.49 -0.29 8.81
C TYR A 108 -10.95 -1.67 9.20
N ASP A 109 -11.60 -2.33 10.15
CA ASP A 109 -11.19 -3.66 10.60
C ASP A 109 -11.30 -4.71 9.49
N SER A 110 -12.37 -4.64 8.70
CA SER A 110 -12.59 -5.53 7.56
C SER A 110 -11.52 -5.33 6.47
N VAL A 111 -11.22 -4.08 6.13
CA VAL A 111 -10.20 -3.75 5.13
C VAL A 111 -8.82 -4.23 5.61
N ALA A 112 -8.49 -3.99 6.88
CA ALA A 112 -7.22 -4.43 7.45
C ALA A 112 -7.08 -5.95 7.45
N ALA A 113 -8.14 -6.68 7.77
CA ALA A 113 -8.14 -8.15 7.71
C ALA A 113 -7.85 -8.66 6.30
N ARG A 114 -8.45 -8.02 5.29
CA ARG A 114 -8.20 -8.36 3.88
C ARG A 114 -6.75 -8.07 3.49
N MET A 115 -6.21 -6.93 3.88
CA MET A 115 -4.80 -6.58 3.64
C MET A 115 -3.85 -7.57 4.31
N LYS A 116 -4.16 -7.98 5.53
CA LYS A 116 -3.34 -8.94 6.28
C LYS A 116 -3.26 -10.32 5.59
N GLN A 117 -4.28 -10.70 4.84
CA GLN A 117 -4.28 -11.91 4.04
C GLN A 117 -3.52 -11.73 2.73
N LEU A 118 -3.70 -10.59 2.06
CA LEU A 118 -3.16 -10.35 0.72
C LEU A 118 -1.68 -9.95 0.72
N ILE A 119 -1.27 -9.11 1.63
CA ILE A 119 0.08 -8.53 1.63
C ILE A 119 1.18 -9.58 1.73
N PRO A 120 1.14 -10.54 2.68
CA PRO A 120 2.17 -11.57 2.74
C PRO A 120 2.27 -12.40 1.47
N ASP A 121 1.13 -12.75 0.86
CA ASP A 121 1.10 -13.53 -0.38
C ASP A 121 1.71 -12.76 -1.55
N ARG A 122 1.38 -11.47 -1.69
CA ARG A 122 1.92 -10.63 -2.75
C ARG A 122 3.43 -10.42 -2.59
N LEU A 123 3.91 -10.22 -1.37
CA LEU A 123 5.33 -10.06 -1.08
C LEU A 123 6.09 -11.35 -1.34
N GLU A 124 5.55 -12.49 -0.94
CA GLU A 124 6.17 -13.80 -1.19
C GLU A 124 6.31 -14.07 -2.68
N ARG A 125 5.25 -13.82 -3.47
CA ARG A 125 5.29 -13.98 -4.93
C ARG A 125 6.33 -13.07 -5.57
N PHE A 126 6.41 -11.83 -5.12
CA PHE A 126 7.39 -10.86 -5.62
C PHE A 126 8.82 -11.33 -5.33
N MET A 127 9.11 -11.74 -4.11
CA MET A 127 10.44 -12.18 -3.71
C MET A 127 10.86 -13.45 -4.45
N ASN A 128 9.94 -14.38 -4.67
CA ASN A 128 10.19 -15.60 -5.42
C ASN A 128 10.44 -15.33 -6.91
N SER A 129 9.75 -14.33 -7.48
CA SER A 129 9.93 -13.93 -8.88
C SER A 129 11.25 -13.20 -9.10
N ALA A 130 11.71 -12.44 -8.12
CA ALA A 130 12.92 -11.64 -8.20
C ALA A 130 14.19 -12.48 -8.00
N GLY A 131 14.01 -13.65 -7.42
CA GLY A 131 15.11 -14.57 -7.19
C GLY A 131 15.43 -15.39 -8.40
#